data_98cac79b290081e6c4ea86469eb9bd68
#
_entry.id   98cac79b290081e6c4ea86469eb9bd68
#
_cell.length_a   1.000
_cell.length_b   1.000
_cell.length_c   1.000
_cell.angle_alpha   90.00
_cell.angle_beta   90.00
_cell.angle_gamma   90.00
#
_symmetry.space_group_name_H-M   'P 1'
#
loop_
_entity.id
_entity.type
_entity.pdbx_description
1 polymer ?
#
loop_
_entity_poly.entity_id
_entity_poly.type
_entity_poly.pdbx_seq_one_letter_code
_entity_poly.pdbx_strand_id
1 'polypeptide(L)'
;MTKFTKEQNQAINDYGKDILVSASAGSGKTTVLVERVLKRILSGTPVSSLLIITFTKAAAREMKERIKQKISDQIEKEPNNQFLRSQLLDVDTANISTIDSFCLDVIRRFYYVIDLDPQFSVLTDETQAELLKERALHEIEIEYLEKNDQDFQDFYDNFSGDRDAEGARNLLLQLYNTVVTEPNYEKFLNNLPNFYQVQDDLIESDLWQTQIKPLLIKEIKDLQTEIRQFFENPQMENPDLVKVKENYDIF
;
A
#
# COMPACT_ATOMS: atom_id res chain seq x y z
N MET A 1 -3.13 4.52 39.71
CA MET A 1 -2.22 3.76 38.81
C MET A 1 -3.04 2.81 37.97
N THR A 2 -2.95 2.91 36.68
CA THR A 2 -3.63 1.99 35.75
C THR A 2 -3.02 0.59 35.93
N LYS A 3 -3.86 -0.40 36.25
CA LYS A 3 -3.37 -1.77 36.48
C LYS A 3 -3.33 -2.47 35.11
N PHE A 4 -2.14 -2.65 34.56
CA PHE A 4 -1.93 -3.36 33.30
C PHE A 4 -2.09 -4.86 33.45
N THR A 5 -2.60 -5.56 32.43
CA THR A 5 -2.61 -7.03 32.39
C THR A 5 -1.19 -7.56 32.23
N LYS A 6 -1.01 -8.87 32.38
CA LYS A 6 0.30 -9.52 32.23
C LYS A 6 0.86 -9.31 30.82
N GLU A 7 0.03 -9.45 29.82
CA GLU A 7 0.38 -9.27 28.38
C GLU A 7 0.71 -7.80 28.06
N GLN A 8 -0.07 -6.85 28.59
CA GLN A 8 0.22 -5.42 28.46
C GLN A 8 1.56 -5.07 29.13
N ASN A 9 1.83 -5.59 30.31
CA ASN A 9 3.11 -5.40 31.00
C ASN A 9 4.27 -6.00 30.22
N GLN A 10 4.07 -7.16 29.61
CA GLN A 10 5.06 -7.76 28.71
C GLN A 10 5.33 -6.88 27.52
N ALA A 11 4.30 -6.40 26.81
CA ALA A 11 4.45 -5.48 25.67
C ALA A 11 5.16 -4.17 26.03
N ILE A 12 4.95 -3.64 27.25
CA ILE A 12 5.65 -2.44 27.74
C ILE A 12 7.13 -2.72 28.03
N ASN A 13 7.45 -3.91 28.55
CA ASN A 13 8.75 -4.20 29.14
C ASN A 13 9.71 -4.98 28.24
N ASP A 14 9.21 -5.78 27.31
CA ASP A 14 10.03 -6.62 26.45
C ASP A 14 10.99 -5.78 25.60
N TYR A 15 12.22 -6.32 25.41
CA TYR A 15 13.35 -5.60 24.85
C TYR A 15 14.24 -6.51 24.00
N GLY A 16 14.95 -5.92 23.02
CA GLY A 16 16.00 -6.61 22.26
C GLY A 16 15.48 -7.62 21.23
N LYS A 17 14.18 -7.57 20.89
CA LYS A 17 13.54 -8.42 19.86
C LYS A 17 12.38 -7.66 19.19
N ASP A 18 11.95 -8.15 18.04
CA ASP A 18 10.73 -7.69 17.40
C ASP A 18 9.52 -8.18 18.17
N ILE A 19 8.51 -7.31 18.32
CA ILE A 19 7.30 -7.60 19.11
C ILE A 19 6.09 -7.28 18.26
N LEU A 20 5.27 -8.30 18.01
CA LEU A 20 3.96 -8.14 17.40
C LEU A 20 2.90 -8.18 18.51
N VAL A 21 2.08 -7.12 18.61
CA VAL A 21 0.98 -7.02 19.57
C VAL A 21 -0.34 -7.09 18.81
N SER A 22 -1.04 -8.23 18.91
CA SER A 22 -2.41 -8.38 18.42
C SER A 22 -3.39 -8.00 19.52
N ALA A 23 -4.31 -7.08 19.21
CA ALA A 23 -5.26 -6.58 20.20
C ALA A 23 -6.52 -6.00 19.54
N SER A 24 -7.69 -6.29 20.11
CA SER A 24 -8.99 -5.77 19.66
C SER A 24 -9.13 -4.26 19.87
N ALA A 25 -10.17 -3.65 19.29
CA ALA A 25 -10.52 -2.25 19.58
C ALA A 25 -10.81 -2.06 21.09
N GLY A 26 -10.38 -0.94 21.66
CA GLY A 26 -10.58 -0.65 23.09
C GLY A 26 -9.65 -1.39 24.06
N SER A 27 -8.77 -2.26 23.61
CA SER A 27 -7.84 -3.02 24.47
C SER A 27 -6.69 -2.19 25.09
N GLY A 28 -6.65 -0.88 24.87
CA GLY A 28 -5.64 0.02 25.40
C GLY A 28 -4.31 0.04 24.64
N LYS A 29 -4.28 -0.35 23.33
CA LYS A 29 -3.06 -0.34 22.48
C LYS A 29 -2.26 0.95 22.58
N THR A 30 -2.93 2.09 22.43
CA THR A 30 -2.30 3.42 22.49
C THR A 30 -1.70 3.68 23.88
N THR A 31 -2.40 3.29 24.95
CA THR A 31 -1.92 3.44 26.33
C THR A 31 -0.66 2.60 26.57
N VAL A 32 -0.66 1.35 26.10
CA VAL A 32 0.51 0.46 26.20
C VAL A 32 1.71 1.03 25.44
N LEU A 33 1.47 1.58 24.22
CA LEU A 33 2.53 2.20 23.43
C LEU A 33 3.10 3.44 24.11
N VAL A 34 2.26 4.33 24.63
CA VAL A 34 2.70 5.52 25.37
C VAL A 34 3.53 5.13 26.60
N GLU A 35 3.10 4.16 27.38
CA GLU A 35 3.86 3.69 28.55
C GLU A 35 5.18 3.02 28.15
N ARG A 36 5.21 2.28 27.04
CA ARG A 36 6.44 1.72 26.49
C ARG A 36 7.44 2.83 26.11
N VAL A 37 6.97 3.88 25.41
CA VAL A 37 7.79 5.05 25.03
C VAL A 37 8.30 5.76 26.29
N LEU A 38 7.44 6.05 27.25
CA LEU A 38 7.83 6.66 28.51
C LEU A 38 8.91 5.84 29.23
N LYS A 39 8.74 4.52 29.28
CA LYS A 39 9.73 3.65 29.92
C LYS A 39 11.10 3.71 29.22
N ARG A 40 11.12 3.81 27.88
CA ARG A 40 12.35 4.01 27.10
C ARG A 40 13.03 5.33 27.48
N ILE A 41 12.25 6.40 27.54
CA ILE A 41 12.78 7.72 27.94
C ILE A 41 13.32 7.65 29.37
N LEU A 42 12.61 7.05 30.30
CA LEU A 42 13.06 6.90 31.70
C LEU A 42 14.33 6.02 31.82
N SER A 43 14.58 5.14 30.88
CA SER A 43 15.83 4.36 30.81
C SER A 43 16.99 5.11 30.14
N GLY A 44 16.81 6.39 29.79
CA GLY A 44 17.84 7.23 29.21
C GLY A 44 17.84 7.28 27.67
N THR A 45 16.85 6.68 27.00
CA THR A 45 16.74 6.73 25.53
C THR A 45 16.15 8.09 25.12
N PRO A 46 16.83 8.90 24.30
CA PRO A 46 16.27 10.17 23.81
C PRO A 46 15.02 9.92 22.93
N VAL A 47 14.00 10.74 23.10
CA VAL A 47 12.77 10.65 22.25
C VAL A 47 13.08 10.87 20.78
N SER A 48 14.09 11.69 20.46
CA SER A 48 14.54 11.92 19.09
C SER A 48 15.12 10.69 18.39
N SER A 49 15.56 9.67 19.15
CA SER A 49 16.04 8.40 18.60
C SER A 49 14.92 7.37 18.37
N LEU A 50 13.67 7.70 18.70
CA LEU A 50 12.52 6.85 18.52
C LEU A 50 11.77 7.26 17.25
N LEU A 51 11.34 6.28 16.46
CA LEU A 51 10.39 6.44 15.36
C LEU A 51 9.04 5.83 15.74
N ILE A 52 8.01 6.67 15.77
CA ILE A 52 6.64 6.27 16.11
C ILE A 52 5.73 6.61 14.94
N ILE A 53 5.20 5.58 14.29
CA ILE A 53 4.35 5.72 13.12
C ILE A 53 2.89 5.46 13.50
N THR A 54 2.00 6.32 12.99
CA THR A 54 0.56 6.20 13.11
C THR A 54 -0.12 6.27 11.74
N PHE A 55 -1.39 5.82 11.64
CA PHE A 55 -2.12 5.87 10.38
C PHE A 55 -2.62 7.28 10.02
N THR A 56 -2.89 8.12 11.03
CA THR A 56 -3.46 9.46 10.79
C THR A 56 -2.65 10.54 11.48
N LYS A 57 -2.64 11.74 10.88
CA LYS A 57 -2.03 12.93 11.49
C LYS A 57 -2.65 13.28 12.85
N ALA A 58 -3.96 13.04 13.02
CA ALA A 58 -4.67 13.24 14.28
C ALA A 58 -4.15 12.29 15.37
N ALA A 59 -3.97 11.00 15.06
CA ALA A 59 -3.41 10.02 15.99
C ALA A 59 -1.96 10.34 16.36
N ALA A 60 -1.15 10.82 15.42
CA ALA A 60 0.22 11.26 15.71
C ALA A 60 0.25 12.44 16.69
N ARG A 61 -0.63 13.43 16.50
CA ARG A 61 -0.77 14.57 17.40
C ARG A 61 -1.21 14.13 18.78
N GLU A 62 -2.24 13.31 18.87
CA GLU A 62 -2.71 12.75 20.15
C GLU A 62 -1.60 11.97 20.86
N MET A 63 -0.81 11.20 20.13
CA MET A 63 0.33 10.46 20.68
C MET A 63 1.37 11.42 21.29
N LYS A 64 1.73 12.51 20.59
CA LYS A 64 2.65 13.54 21.10
C LYS A 64 2.13 14.13 22.42
N GLU A 65 0.87 14.55 22.47
CA GLU A 65 0.27 15.13 23.67
C GLU A 65 0.26 14.15 24.85
N ARG A 66 -0.07 12.90 24.61
CA ARG A 66 -0.07 11.86 25.66
C ARG A 66 1.36 11.59 26.20
N ILE A 67 2.36 11.57 25.33
CA ILE A 67 3.76 11.41 25.74
C ILE A 67 4.22 12.63 26.54
N LYS A 68 3.92 13.85 26.09
CA LYS A 68 4.23 15.09 26.83
C LYS A 68 3.63 15.08 28.23
N GLN A 69 2.33 14.73 28.35
CA GLN A 69 1.67 14.67 29.63
C GLN A 69 2.36 13.68 30.56
N LYS A 70 2.73 12.50 30.07
CA LYS A 70 3.42 11.48 30.86
C LYS A 70 4.81 11.91 31.30
N ILE A 71 5.55 12.61 30.44
CA ILE A 71 6.85 13.19 30.81
C ILE A 71 6.66 14.26 31.89
N SER A 72 5.65 15.15 31.73
CA SER A 72 5.34 16.19 32.71
C SER A 72 4.98 15.60 34.08
N ASP A 73 4.15 14.54 34.12
CA ASP A 73 3.81 13.83 35.35
C ASP A 73 5.06 13.23 36.05
N GLN A 74 6.10 12.88 35.28
CA GLN A 74 7.37 12.40 35.87
C GLN A 74 8.25 13.56 36.34
N ILE A 75 8.28 14.67 35.63
CA ILE A 75 9.01 15.88 36.06
C ILE A 75 8.45 16.39 37.40
N GLU A 76 7.14 16.29 37.64
CA GLU A 76 6.55 16.65 38.94
C GLU A 76 7.11 15.79 40.09
N LYS A 77 7.44 14.52 39.84
CA LYS A 77 8.04 13.63 40.84
C LYS A 77 9.55 13.81 40.99
N GLU A 78 10.20 14.23 39.91
CA GLU A 78 11.65 14.43 39.79
C GLU A 78 11.96 15.85 39.25
N PRO A 79 11.68 16.92 40.01
CA PRO A 79 11.79 18.30 39.48
C PRO A 79 13.19 18.72 39.02
N ASN A 80 14.22 18.06 39.50
CA ASN A 80 15.60 18.37 39.13
C ASN A 80 16.15 17.51 37.95
N ASN A 81 15.34 16.65 37.37
CA ASN A 81 15.75 15.80 36.25
C ASN A 81 15.81 16.62 34.94
N GLN A 82 17.01 17.14 34.63
CA GLN A 82 17.24 17.95 33.44
C GLN A 82 17.02 17.16 32.14
N PHE A 83 17.31 15.84 32.15
CA PHE A 83 17.07 14.99 30.99
C PHE A 83 15.56 14.94 30.63
N LEU A 84 14.67 14.71 31.60
CA LEU A 84 13.24 14.72 31.34
C LEU A 84 12.74 16.07 30.84
N ARG A 85 13.30 17.17 31.32
CA ARG A 85 12.94 18.50 30.84
C ARG A 85 13.36 18.70 29.37
N SER A 86 14.54 18.24 28.97
CA SER A 86 14.96 18.31 27.56
C SER A 86 14.06 17.43 26.70
N GLN A 87 13.73 16.20 27.17
CA GLN A 87 12.84 15.29 26.42
C GLN A 87 11.45 15.90 26.19
N LEU A 88 10.90 16.65 27.15
CA LEU A 88 9.62 17.33 26.99
C LEU A 88 9.63 18.33 25.83
N LEU A 89 10.72 19.05 25.66
CA LEU A 89 10.91 19.98 24.53
C LEU A 89 11.12 19.23 23.20
N ASP A 90 11.87 18.13 23.24
CA ASP A 90 12.24 17.35 22.06
C ASP A 90 11.04 16.58 21.47
N VAL A 91 9.95 16.34 22.23
CA VAL A 91 8.75 15.63 21.71
C VAL A 91 8.16 16.31 20.48
N ASP A 92 8.21 17.64 20.41
CA ASP A 92 7.64 18.37 19.27
C ASP A 92 8.36 18.09 17.95
N THR A 93 9.68 17.91 18.03
CA THR A 93 10.55 17.64 16.89
C THR A 93 10.82 16.14 16.68
N ALA A 94 10.37 15.29 17.61
CA ALA A 94 10.54 13.85 17.52
C ALA A 94 9.76 13.25 16.33
N ASN A 95 10.28 12.13 15.80
CA ASN A 95 9.71 11.40 14.67
C ASN A 95 8.43 10.65 15.09
N ILE A 96 7.37 11.39 15.39
CA ILE A 96 6.02 10.88 15.72
C ILE A 96 5.08 11.42 14.65
N SER A 97 4.78 10.61 13.63
CA SER A 97 4.08 11.05 12.43
C SER A 97 3.38 9.91 11.69
N THR A 98 2.72 10.20 10.56
CA THR A 98 2.34 9.17 9.59
C THR A 98 3.57 8.73 8.80
N ILE A 99 3.48 7.54 8.16
CA ILE A 99 4.58 7.02 7.33
C ILE A 99 4.91 8.00 6.19
N ASP A 100 3.90 8.55 5.51
CA ASP A 100 4.09 9.52 4.42
C ASP A 100 4.79 10.79 4.89
N SER A 101 4.39 11.32 6.06
CA SER A 101 5.04 12.51 6.64
C SER A 101 6.50 12.22 6.99
N PHE A 102 6.80 11.04 7.55
CA PHE A 102 8.18 10.63 7.83
C PHE A 102 9.00 10.49 6.54
N CYS A 103 8.47 9.81 5.53
CA CYS A 103 9.14 9.67 4.22
C CYS A 103 9.42 11.04 3.60
N LEU A 104 8.45 11.96 3.64
CA LEU A 104 8.61 13.32 3.13
C LEU A 104 9.72 14.09 3.90
N ASP A 105 9.78 13.94 5.21
CA ASP A 105 10.84 14.55 6.01
C ASP A 105 12.24 13.98 5.69
N VAL A 106 12.33 12.67 5.42
CA VAL A 106 13.56 12.03 4.96
C VAL A 106 13.97 12.59 3.59
N ILE A 107 13.04 12.65 2.63
CA ILE A 107 13.31 13.21 1.29
C ILE A 107 13.78 14.66 1.41
N ARG A 108 13.13 15.50 2.20
CA ARG A 108 13.51 16.90 2.41
C ARG A 108 14.89 17.09 3.04
N ARG A 109 15.35 16.11 3.82
CA ARG A 109 16.70 16.14 4.41
C ARG A 109 17.79 15.67 3.45
N PHE A 110 17.43 14.73 2.56
CA PHE A 110 18.38 14.01 1.72
C PHE A 110 18.09 14.17 0.21
N TYR A 111 17.32 15.18 -0.21
CA TYR A 111 16.95 15.43 -1.60
C TYR A 111 18.15 15.43 -2.57
N TYR A 112 19.30 15.93 -2.10
CA TYR A 112 20.53 16.00 -2.86
C TYR A 112 21.16 14.63 -3.19
N VAL A 113 20.80 13.57 -2.44
CA VAL A 113 21.29 12.20 -2.69
C VAL A 113 20.63 11.59 -3.92
N ILE A 114 19.39 11.99 -4.19
CA ILE A 114 18.57 11.48 -5.30
C ILE A 114 18.40 12.51 -6.42
N ASP A 115 19.20 13.57 -6.40
CA ASP A 115 19.20 14.67 -7.37
C ASP A 115 17.81 15.31 -7.57
N LEU A 116 17.06 15.45 -6.49
CA LEU A 116 15.73 16.05 -6.49
C LEU A 116 15.83 17.56 -6.29
N ASP A 117 15.00 18.34 -7.01
CA ASP A 117 14.88 19.79 -6.79
C ASP A 117 14.47 20.08 -5.34
N PRO A 118 15.21 20.93 -4.60
CA PRO A 118 14.83 21.30 -3.22
C PRO A 118 13.44 21.97 -3.13
N GLN A 119 12.93 22.54 -4.21
CA GLN A 119 11.59 23.14 -4.28
C GLN A 119 10.50 22.16 -4.74
N PHE A 120 10.78 20.86 -4.74
CA PHE A 120 9.78 19.89 -5.10
C PHE A 120 8.50 20.01 -4.28
N SER A 121 7.38 19.74 -4.91
CA SER A 121 6.07 19.65 -4.25
C SER A 121 5.48 18.24 -4.38
N VAL A 122 4.74 17.83 -3.37
CA VAL A 122 4.02 16.55 -3.44
C VAL A 122 2.77 16.76 -4.28
N LEU A 123 2.66 15.99 -5.35
CA LEU A 123 1.49 15.99 -6.20
C LEU A 123 0.35 15.25 -5.48
N THR A 124 -0.66 16.00 -5.03
CA THR A 124 -1.82 15.47 -4.28
C THR A 124 -3.10 15.44 -5.11
N ASP A 125 -3.09 16.07 -6.28
CA ASP A 125 -4.22 16.12 -7.21
C ASP A 125 -4.11 14.94 -8.19
N GLU A 126 -5.06 14.00 -8.09
CA GLU A 126 -5.11 12.80 -8.94
C GLU A 126 -5.25 13.17 -10.42
N THR A 127 -6.04 14.21 -10.74
CA THR A 127 -6.21 14.66 -12.12
C THR A 127 -4.90 15.17 -12.73
N GLN A 128 -4.12 15.92 -11.95
CA GLN A 128 -2.81 16.37 -12.39
C GLN A 128 -1.82 15.21 -12.56
N ALA A 129 -1.89 14.21 -11.68
CA ALA A 129 -1.07 13.01 -11.78
C ALA A 129 -1.39 12.21 -13.07
N GLU A 130 -2.66 12.05 -13.39
CA GLU A 130 -3.12 11.40 -14.61
C GLU A 130 -2.64 12.16 -15.86
N LEU A 131 -2.82 13.48 -15.90
CA LEU A 131 -2.35 14.31 -17.02
C LEU A 131 -0.82 14.23 -17.23
N LEU A 132 -0.04 14.11 -16.14
CA LEU A 132 1.41 13.93 -16.26
C LEU A 132 1.77 12.55 -16.81
N LYS A 133 1.07 11.49 -16.40
CA LYS A 133 1.26 10.14 -16.96
C LYS A 133 0.93 10.10 -18.44
N GLU A 134 -0.21 10.68 -18.85
CA GLU A 134 -0.63 10.77 -20.24
C GLU A 134 0.38 11.53 -21.09
N ARG A 135 0.91 12.65 -20.58
CA ARG A 135 1.95 13.40 -21.29
C ARG A 135 3.23 12.59 -21.46
N ALA A 136 3.70 11.95 -20.38
CA ALA A 136 4.90 11.12 -20.43
C ALA A 136 4.74 9.94 -21.40
N LEU A 137 3.56 9.30 -21.39
CA LEU A 137 3.24 8.24 -22.34
C LEU A 137 3.26 8.75 -23.79
N HIS A 138 2.66 9.90 -24.03
CA HIS A 138 2.65 10.51 -25.36
C HIS A 138 4.05 10.88 -25.87
N GLU A 139 4.93 11.39 -25.01
CA GLU A 139 6.33 11.66 -25.35
C GLU A 139 7.08 10.37 -25.72
N ILE A 140 6.85 9.29 -24.99
CA ILE A 140 7.41 7.97 -25.29
C ILE A 140 6.88 7.44 -26.62
N GLU A 141 5.58 7.54 -26.87
CA GLU A 141 4.96 7.14 -28.14
C GLU A 141 5.63 7.84 -29.34
N ILE A 142 5.81 9.15 -29.26
CA ILE A 142 6.50 9.92 -30.32
C ILE A 142 7.91 9.41 -30.52
N GLU A 143 8.68 9.24 -29.46
CA GLU A 143 10.07 8.78 -29.53
C GLU A 143 10.20 7.40 -30.22
N TYR A 144 9.35 6.44 -29.87
CA TYR A 144 9.40 5.10 -30.47
C TYR A 144 8.87 5.07 -31.91
N LEU A 145 7.89 5.90 -32.24
CA LEU A 145 7.41 6.07 -33.61
C LEU A 145 8.49 6.72 -34.51
N GLU A 146 9.22 7.72 -34.00
CA GLU A 146 10.32 8.35 -34.76
C GLU A 146 11.48 7.37 -35.00
N LYS A 147 11.74 6.45 -34.08
CA LYS A 147 12.74 5.38 -34.22
C LYS A 147 12.30 4.26 -35.15
N ASN A 148 11.05 4.23 -35.61
CA ASN A 148 10.43 3.13 -36.33
C ASN A 148 10.66 1.76 -35.64
N ASP A 149 10.49 1.74 -34.31
CA ASP A 149 10.67 0.52 -33.50
C ASP A 149 9.58 -0.50 -33.84
N GLN A 150 9.97 -1.65 -34.37
CA GLN A 150 9.04 -2.67 -34.84
C GLN A 150 8.30 -3.35 -33.68
N ASP A 151 9.00 -3.63 -32.58
CA ASP A 151 8.38 -4.27 -31.40
C ASP A 151 7.31 -3.39 -30.78
N PHE A 152 7.55 -2.07 -30.77
CA PHE A 152 6.57 -1.09 -30.32
C PHE A 152 5.34 -1.03 -31.26
N GLN A 153 5.54 -1.05 -32.56
CA GLN A 153 4.45 -1.06 -33.54
C GLN A 153 3.63 -2.34 -33.41
N ASP A 154 4.28 -3.50 -33.34
CA ASP A 154 3.63 -4.80 -33.17
C ASP A 154 2.82 -4.86 -31.85
N PHE A 155 3.33 -4.25 -30.78
CA PHE A 155 2.59 -4.14 -29.52
C PHE A 155 1.31 -3.32 -29.70
N TYR A 156 1.41 -2.16 -30.32
CA TYR A 156 0.24 -1.32 -30.55
C TYR A 156 -0.78 -1.99 -31.48
N ASP A 157 -0.33 -2.63 -32.56
CA ASP A 157 -1.20 -3.34 -33.50
C ASP A 157 -1.94 -4.52 -32.83
N ASN A 158 -1.29 -5.21 -31.90
CA ASN A 158 -1.90 -6.35 -31.22
C ASN A 158 -2.86 -5.97 -30.07
N PHE A 159 -2.63 -4.84 -29.41
CA PHE A 159 -3.38 -4.45 -28.21
C PHE A 159 -4.26 -3.21 -28.38
N SER A 160 -4.26 -2.58 -29.56
CA SER A 160 -5.17 -1.49 -29.90
C SER A 160 -6.47 -2.02 -30.52
N GLY A 161 -7.53 -1.25 -30.41
CA GLY A 161 -8.77 -1.52 -31.15
C GLY A 161 -8.69 -1.06 -32.60
N ASP A 162 -9.67 -1.50 -33.43
CA ASP A 162 -9.76 -1.14 -34.86
C ASP A 162 -9.87 0.39 -35.12
N ARG A 163 -10.16 1.19 -34.09
CA ARG A 163 -10.46 2.61 -34.24
C ARG A 163 -9.56 3.54 -33.43
N ASP A 164 -8.86 3.01 -32.42
CA ASP A 164 -8.05 3.81 -31.51
C ASP A 164 -6.94 2.99 -30.83
N ALA A 165 -5.96 3.69 -30.27
CA ALA A 165 -4.84 3.10 -29.54
C ALA A 165 -5.12 2.94 -28.03
N GLU A 166 -6.37 3.12 -27.57
CA GLU A 166 -6.69 3.13 -26.13
C GLU A 166 -6.35 1.81 -25.44
N GLY A 167 -6.53 0.67 -26.11
CA GLY A 167 -6.23 -0.64 -25.55
C GLY A 167 -4.77 -0.78 -25.13
N ALA A 168 -3.84 -0.48 -26.03
CA ALA A 168 -2.40 -0.54 -25.79
C ALA A 168 -1.98 0.48 -24.68
N ARG A 169 -2.49 1.72 -24.75
CA ARG A 169 -2.22 2.77 -23.77
C ARG A 169 -2.69 2.38 -22.36
N ASN A 170 -3.91 1.87 -22.25
CA ASN A 170 -4.47 1.41 -20.97
C ASN A 170 -3.64 0.26 -20.37
N LEU A 171 -3.18 -0.67 -21.20
CA LEU A 171 -2.32 -1.76 -20.75
C LEU A 171 -0.97 -1.25 -20.22
N LEU A 172 -0.34 -0.29 -20.91
CA LEU A 172 0.89 0.34 -20.44
C LEU A 172 0.70 1.09 -19.12
N LEU A 173 -0.40 1.83 -18.95
CA LEU A 173 -0.71 2.54 -17.72
C LEU A 173 -1.01 1.56 -16.56
N GLN A 174 -1.70 0.45 -16.81
CA GLN A 174 -1.91 -0.60 -15.82
C GLN A 174 -0.60 -1.26 -15.39
N LEU A 175 0.27 -1.57 -16.35
CA LEU A 175 1.60 -2.11 -16.08
C LEU A 175 2.41 -1.11 -15.24
N TYR A 176 2.43 0.16 -15.63
CA TYR A 176 3.09 1.22 -14.86
C TYR A 176 2.60 1.27 -13.40
N ASN A 177 1.27 1.30 -13.20
CA ASN A 177 0.68 1.35 -11.86
C ASN A 177 1.04 0.11 -11.01
N THR A 178 1.24 -1.05 -11.64
CA THR A 178 1.73 -2.25 -10.96
C THR A 178 3.22 -2.14 -10.62
N VAL A 179 4.01 -1.74 -11.59
CA VAL A 179 5.48 -1.66 -11.49
C VAL A 179 5.94 -0.66 -10.43
N VAL A 180 5.27 0.50 -10.30
CA VAL A 180 5.67 1.51 -9.30
C VAL A 180 5.50 1.03 -7.86
N THR A 181 4.72 -0.02 -7.61
CA THR A 181 4.55 -0.61 -6.28
C THR A 181 5.64 -1.63 -5.93
N GLU A 182 6.43 -2.05 -6.91
CA GLU A 182 7.49 -3.05 -6.73
C GLU A 182 8.78 -2.43 -6.19
N PRO A 183 9.33 -2.94 -5.09
CA PRO A 183 10.56 -2.41 -4.50
C PRO A 183 11.78 -2.46 -5.44
N ASN A 184 11.79 -3.40 -6.39
CA ASN A 184 12.82 -3.56 -7.41
C ASN A 184 12.15 -3.73 -8.79
N TYR A 185 11.66 -2.63 -9.32
CA TYR A 185 10.87 -2.60 -10.55
C TYR A 185 11.67 -3.10 -11.78
N GLU A 186 12.96 -2.81 -11.87
CA GLU A 186 13.80 -3.29 -12.98
C GLU A 186 13.89 -4.81 -13.01
N LYS A 187 14.12 -5.42 -11.85
CA LYS A 187 14.16 -6.89 -11.74
C LYS A 187 12.79 -7.50 -12.04
N PHE A 188 11.71 -6.85 -11.61
CA PHE A 188 10.35 -7.29 -11.90
C PHE A 188 10.10 -7.29 -13.42
N LEU A 189 10.35 -6.16 -14.10
CA LEU A 189 10.19 -6.03 -15.55
C LEU A 189 11.03 -7.05 -16.33
N ASN A 190 12.31 -7.20 -15.97
CA ASN A 190 13.21 -8.15 -16.62
C ASN A 190 12.77 -9.61 -16.43
N ASN A 191 12.02 -9.92 -15.38
CA ASN A 191 11.51 -11.26 -15.13
C ASN A 191 10.12 -11.50 -15.77
N LEU A 192 9.36 -10.47 -16.14
CA LEU A 192 8.04 -10.63 -16.74
C LEU A 192 8.03 -11.57 -17.95
N PRO A 193 8.97 -11.48 -18.93
CA PRO A 193 8.98 -12.40 -20.05
C PRO A 193 9.13 -13.87 -19.64
N ASN A 194 9.80 -14.16 -18.53
CA ASN A 194 10.01 -15.52 -18.06
C ASN A 194 8.72 -16.21 -17.63
N PHE A 195 7.71 -15.46 -17.18
CA PHE A 195 6.40 -16.00 -16.83
C PHE A 195 5.61 -16.48 -18.06
N TYR A 196 5.93 -15.95 -19.24
CA TYR A 196 5.24 -16.25 -20.50
C TYR A 196 6.05 -17.20 -21.41
N GLN A 197 7.22 -17.66 -20.98
CA GLN A 197 8.01 -18.64 -21.75
C GLN A 197 7.36 -20.02 -21.65
N VAL A 198 6.66 -20.40 -22.71
CA VAL A 198 6.08 -21.74 -22.88
C VAL A 198 6.99 -22.53 -23.80
N GLN A 199 7.61 -23.61 -23.28
CA GLN A 199 8.63 -24.35 -24.04
C GLN A 199 8.03 -25.33 -25.06
N ASP A 200 6.85 -25.96 -24.79
CA ASP A 200 6.25 -26.96 -25.66
C ASP A 200 4.73 -26.78 -25.85
N ASP A 201 3.91 -27.10 -24.85
CA ASP A 201 2.45 -26.99 -24.90
C ASP A 201 1.96 -26.00 -23.84
N LEU A 202 1.14 -25.02 -24.29
CA LEU A 202 0.55 -24.02 -23.39
C LEU A 202 -0.23 -24.70 -22.26
N ILE A 203 -1.01 -25.75 -22.59
CA ILE A 203 -1.90 -26.44 -21.63
C ILE A 203 -1.11 -27.17 -20.55
N GLU A 204 0.09 -27.68 -20.88
CA GLU A 204 0.97 -28.35 -19.93
C GLU A 204 1.92 -27.39 -19.20
N SER A 205 1.99 -26.14 -19.64
CA SER A 205 2.85 -25.13 -19.04
C SER A 205 2.46 -24.78 -17.61
N ASP A 206 3.44 -24.43 -16.80
CA ASP A 206 3.24 -23.95 -15.42
C ASP A 206 2.35 -22.70 -15.40
N LEU A 207 2.51 -21.80 -16.38
CA LEU A 207 1.67 -20.63 -16.59
C LEU A 207 0.18 -21.01 -16.70
N TRP A 208 -0.14 -22.00 -17.54
CA TRP A 208 -1.53 -22.46 -17.71
C TRP A 208 -2.06 -23.10 -16.44
N GLN A 209 -1.32 -24.04 -15.87
CA GLN A 209 -1.81 -24.82 -14.73
C GLN A 209 -1.97 -24.02 -13.44
N THR A 210 -1.05 -23.07 -13.19
CA THR A 210 -1.01 -22.34 -11.92
C THR A 210 -1.69 -20.97 -11.98
N GLN A 211 -1.79 -20.36 -13.15
CA GLN A 211 -2.28 -18.99 -13.31
C GLN A 211 -3.56 -18.91 -14.14
N ILE A 212 -3.51 -19.37 -15.40
CA ILE A 212 -4.63 -19.16 -16.35
C ILE A 212 -5.82 -20.05 -16.00
N LYS A 213 -5.60 -21.35 -15.85
CA LYS A 213 -6.67 -22.32 -15.59
C LYS A 213 -7.44 -22.04 -14.28
N PRO A 214 -6.81 -21.73 -13.13
CA PRO A 214 -7.53 -21.37 -11.92
C PRO A 214 -8.37 -20.10 -12.07
N LEU A 215 -7.86 -19.09 -12.81
CA LEU A 215 -8.61 -17.86 -13.09
C LEU A 215 -9.83 -18.15 -13.94
N LEU A 216 -9.69 -18.89 -15.04
CA LEU A 216 -10.82 -19.28 -15.90
C LEU A 216 -11.86 -20.09 -15.14
N ILE A 217 -11.43 -21.05 -14.31
CA ILE A 217 -12.37 -21.84 -13.49
C ILE A 217 -13.12 -20.95 -12.50
N LYS A 218 -12.45 -19.95 -11.92
CA LYS A 218 -13.09 -19.00 -11.02
C LYS A 218 -14.12 -18.15 -11.77
N GLU A 219 -13.76 -17.55 -12.88
CA GLU A 219 -14.64 -16.73 -13.73
C GLU A 219 -15.89 -17.52 -14.16
N ILE A 220 -15.70 -18.77 -14.61
CA ILE A 220 -16.83 -19.64 -14.98
C ILE A 220 -17.75 -19.91 -13.79
N LYS A 221 -17.21 -20.17 -12.60
CA LYS A 221 -18.00 -20.41 -11.38
C LYS A 221 -18.75 -19.16 -10.93
N ASP A 222 -18.10 -17.99 -11.01
CA ASP A 222 -18.72 -16.74 -10.66
C ASP A 222 -19.88 -16.43 -11.63
N LEU A 223 -19.66 -16.61 -12.93
CA LEU A 223 -20.70 -16.48 -13.96
C LEU A 223 -21.86 -17.48 -13.75
N GLN A 224 -21.56 -18.75 -13.43
CA GLN A 224 -22.59 -19.74 -13.11
C GLN A 224 -23.43 -19.32 -11.89
N THR A 225 -22.77 -18.71 -10.89
CA THR A 225 -23.46 -18.23 -9.68
C THR A 225 -24.36 -17.05 -10.00
N GLU A 226 -23.89 -16.10 -10.81
CA GLU A 226 -24.70 -14.95 -11.26
C GLU A 226 -25.91 -15.40 -12.08
N ILE A 227 -25.71 -16.35 -13.01
CA ILE A 227 -26.80 -16.92 -13.80
C ILE A 227 -27.84 -17.60 -12.90
N ARG A 228 -27.41 -18.40 -11.91
CA ARG A 228 -28.33 -19.01 -10.94
C ARG A 228 -29.12 -17.97 -10.17
N GLN A 229 -28.45 -16.96 -9.62
CA GLN A 229 -29.11 -15.86 -8.87
C GLN A 229 -30.10 -15.09 -9.73
N PHE A 230 -29.77 -14.89 -11.02
CA PHE A 230 -30.67 -14.26 -11.99
C PHE A 230 -31.96 -15.08 -12.17
N PHE A 231 -31.88 -16.43 -12.35
CA PHE A 231 -33.04 -17.30 -12.54
C PHE A 231 -33.78 -17.59 -11.23
N GLU A 232 -33.18 -17.45 -10.07
CA GLU A 232 -33.83 -17.61 -8.77
C GLU A 232 -34.57 -16.33 -8.30
N ASN A 233 -34.43 -15.21 -9.02
CA ASN A 233 -35.11 -13.97 -8.67
C ASN A 233 -36.61 -14.06 -8.89
N PRO A 234 -37.46 -13.95 -7.83
CA PRO A 234 -38.93 -14.13 -7.94
C PRO A 234 -39.62 -13.09 -8.83
N GLN A 235 -38.96 -12.00 -9.19
CA GLN A 235 -39.52 -10.96 -10.06
C GLN A 235 -39.43 -11.26 -11.56
N MET A 236 -38.84 -12.41 -11.93
CA MET A 236 -38.68 -12.84 -13.33
C MET A 236 -39.73 -13.86 -13.78
N GLU A 237 -40.99 -13.47 -13.73
CA GLU A 237 -42.09 -14.25 -14.31
C GLU A 237 -42.26 -13.99 -15.83
N ASN A 238 -41.21 -14.23 -16.63
CA ASN A 238 -41.32 -14.15 -18.08
C ASN A 238 -41.33 -15.57 -18.66
N PRO A 239 -42.41 -15.97 -19.41
CA PRO A 239 -42.54 -17.34 -20.00
C PRO A 239 -41.40 -17.71 -20.95
N ASP A 240 -40.75 -16.73 -21.61
CA ASP A 240 -39.63 -16.98 -22.51
C ASP A 240 -38.35 -17.32 -21.75
N LEU A 241 -38.18 -16.80 -20.51
CA LEU A 241 -37.07 -17.13 -19.64
C LEU A 241 -37.16 -18.52 -19.01
N VAL A 242 -38.37 -19.05 -18.85
CA VAL A 242 -38.59 -20.45 -18.36
C VAL A 242 -37.99 -21.45 -19.34
N LYS A 243 -38.16 -21.23 -20.65
CA LYS A 243 -37.55 -22.07 -21.69
C LYS A 243 -36.04 -22.01 -21.72
N VAL A 244 -35.46 -20.84 -21.40
CA VAL A 244 -34.00 -20.68 -21.30
C VAL A 244 -33.49 -21.43 -20.07
N LYS A 245 -34.21 -21.39 -18.95
CA LYS A 245 -33.86 -22.13 -17.72
C LYS A 245 -33.83 -23.64 -17.94
N GLU A 246 -34.86 -24.20 -18.64
CA GLU A 246 -34.92 -25.62 -18.97
C GLU A 246 -33.75 -26.09 -19.86
N ASN A 247 -33.18 -25.18 -20.68
CA ASN A 247 -32.00 -25.47 -21.50
C ASN A 247 -30.68 -25.32 -20.71
N TYR A 248 -30.66 -24.61 -19.60
CA TYR A 248 -29.47 -24.41 -18.75
C TYR A 248 -29.31 -25.49 -17.67
N ASP A 249 -30.38 -26.15 -17.24
CA ASP A 249 -30.33 -27.28 -16.30
C ASP A 249 -29.72 -28.56 -16.91
N ILE A 250 -29.26 -28.50 -18.18
CA ILE A 250 -28.59 -29.60 -18.89
C ILE A 250 -27.05 -29.51 -18.78
N PHE A 251 -26.52 -28.48 -18.19
CA PHE A 251 -25.10 -28.26 -17.90
C PHE A 251 -24.88 -28.06 -16.40
#